data_01aeaaa80bf0b258bc5444d8d3446e2d
#
_entry.id   01aeaaa80bf0b258bc5444d8d3446e2d
#
_cell.length_a   1.000
_cell.length_b   1.000
_cell.length_c   1.000
_cell.angle_alpha   90.00
_cell.angle_beta   90.00
_cell.angle_gamma   90.00
#
_symmetry.space_group_name_H-M   'P 1'
#
loop_
_entity.id
_entity.type
_entity.pdbx_description
1 polymer ?
#
loop_
_entity_poly.entity_id
_entity_poly.type
_entity_poly.pdbx_seq_one_letter_code
_entity_poly.pdbx_strand_id
1 'polypeptide(L)'
;MEKEAKFWESLNGKVQCLLCPHKCILKEGQRGICGVRENRNGKLYTLIYASCSSAYPDPIEKKPLFHFYPGSLVFSLGTVGCNFKCLHCQNYSISQVKPEDYPLAEIMPDEAVERALECCDGIALTYNEPTIWWEYAYDVFKIAKEKNLYTVFV
;
A
#
# COMPACT_ATOMS: atom_id res chain seq x y z
N MET A 1 -6.00 7.59 -6.21
CA MET A 1 -6.98 7.03 -7.22
C MET A 1 -7.79 5.91 -6.58
N GLU A 2 -9.03 5.73 -7.02
CA GLU A 2 -9.93 4.67 -6.53
C GLU A 2 -9.93 3.48 -7.49
N LYS A 3 -10.04 2.26 -6.94
CA LYS A 3 -10.14 1.01 -7.71
C LYS A 3 -11.04 0.02 -6.95
N GLU A 4 -11.82 -0.80 -7.65
CA GLU A 4 -12.54 -1.89 -6.99
C GLU A 4 -11.55 -2.81 -6.29
N ALA A 5 -11.80 -3.06 -5.01
CA ALA A 5 -10.89 -3.80 -4.15
C ALA A 5 -10.98 -5.32 -4.39
N LYS A 6 -9.93 -6.04 -4.03
CA LYS A 6 -9.91 -7.50 -3.95
C LYS A 6 -10.25 -7.98 -2.52
N PHE A 7 -10.45 -9.27 -2.36
CA PHE A 7 -10.69 -9.91 -1.05
C PHE A 7 -11.86 -9.31 -0.27
N TRP A 8 -13.02 -9.37 -0.84
CA TRP A 8 -14.26 -9.01 -0.16
C TRP A 8 -15.43 -9.87 -0.62
N GLU A 9 -16.49 -9.90 0.17
CA GLU A 9 -17.74 -10.57 -0.16
C GLU A 9 -18.94 -9.73 0.26
N SER A 10 -20.09 -9.98 -0.38
CA SER A 10 -21.36 -9.38 0.01
C SER A 10 -21.95 -10.12 1.21
N LEU A 11 -22.43 -9.38 2.21
CA LEU A 11 -22.99 -9.92 3.44
C LEU A 11 -24.27 -9.17 3.81
N ASN A 12 -25.46 -9.69 3.42
CA ASN A 12 -26.76 -9.15 3.80
C ASN A 12 -26.89 -7.62 3.63
N GLY A 13 -26.56 -7.11 2.43
CA GLY A 13 -26.59 -5.66 2.12
C GLY A 13 -25.42 -4.85 2.67
N LYS A 14 -24.42 -5.52 3.23
CA LYS A 14 -23.14 -4.95 3.64
C LYS A 14 -22.01 -5.60 2.84
N VAL A 15 -20.80 -5.08 2.98
CA VAL A 15 -19.58 -5.67 2.42
C VAL A 15 -18.68 -6.13 3.56
N GLN A 16 -18.18 -7.36 3.48
CA GLN A 16 -17.14 -7.84 4.37
C GLN A 16 -15.79 -7.80 3.66
N CYS A 17 -14.85 -7.03 4.19
CA CYS A 17 -13.45 -7.01 3.73
C CYS A 17 -12.70 -8.20 4.33
N LEU A 18 -12.06 -9.00 3.49
CA LEU A 18 -11.31 -10.21 3.89
C LEU A 18 -9.79 -10.04 3.77
N LEU A 19 -9.30 -8.84 3.45
CA LEU A 19 -7.89 -8.60 3.16
C LEU A 19 -6.98 -8.79 4.38
N CYS A 20 -7.43 -8.44 5.56
CA CYS A 20 -6.64 -8.55 6.80
C CYS A 20 -7.46 -9.19 7.93
N PRO A 21 -6.83 -9.57 9.06
CA PRO A 21 -7.50 -10.25 10.17
C PRO A 21 -8.68 -9.50 10.80
N HIS A 22 -8.80 -8.18 10.60
CA HIS A 22 -9.93 -7.40 11.12
C HIS A 22 -11.28 -7.77 10.49
N LYS A 23 -11.33 -8.29 9.27
CA LYS A 23 -12.55 -8.74 8.58
C LYS A 23 -13.71 -7.75 8.72
N CYS A 24 -13.43 -6.47 8.47
CA CYS A 24 -14.38 -5.37 8.68
C CYS A 24 -15.68 -5.59 7.92
N ILE A 25 -16.82 -5.46 8.61
CA ILE A 25 -18.16 -5.48 8.00
C ILE A 25 -18.63 -4.05 7.85
N LEU A 26 -18.83 -3.60 6.60
CA LEU A 26 -19.01 -2.21 6.23
C LEU A 26 -20.42 -1.98 5.64
N LYS A 27 -21.15 -1.05 6.22
CA LYS A 27 -22.37 -0.50 5.62
C LYS A 27 -22.00 0.44 4.47
N GLU A 28 -22.99 0.88 3.70
CA GLU A 28 -22.82 1.88 2.64
C GLU A 28 -22.10 3.13 3.17
N GLY A 29 -21.08 3.59 2.44
CA GLY A 29 -20.24 4.73 2.79
C GLY A 29 -19.28 4.51 3.98
N GLN A 30 -19.29 3.34 4.59
CA GLN A 30 -18.44 3.06 5.75
C GLN A 30 -17.06 2.57 5.31
N ARG A 31 -16.02 3.07 6.00
CA ARG A 31 -14.63 2.65 5.82
C ARG A 31 -14.20 1.63 6.86
N GLY A 32 -13.31 0.74 6.46
CA GLY A 32 -12.63 -0.18 7.38
C GLY A 32 -11.70 0.53 8.37
N ILE A 33 -11.19 -0.22 9.36
CA ILE A 33 -10.26 0.27 10.39
C ILE A 33 -9.03 0.96 9.78
N CYS A 34 -8.57 0.50 8.62
CA CYS A 34 -7.45 1.10 7.91
C CYS A 34 -7.71 2.50 7.34
N GLY A 35 -8.98 2.94 7.24
CA GLY A 35 -9.39 4.24 6.72
C GLY A 35 -9.38 4.39 5.19
N VAL A 36 -8.93 3.36 4.45
CA VAL A 36 -8.65 3.44 3.01
C VAL A 36 -9.42 2.44 2.14
N ARG A 37 -10.32 1.67 2.74
CA ARG A 37 -11.21 0.73 2.03
C ARG A 37 -12.65 1.04 2.42
N GLU A 38 -13.52 1.28 1.43
CA GLU A 38 -14.87 1.80 1.63
C GLU A 38 -15.90 0.97 0.87
N ASN A 39 -17.05 0.74 1.49
CA ASN A 39 -18.21 0.17 0.79
C ASN A 39 -18.93 1.27 0.01
N ARG A 40 -19.07 1.10 -1.29
CA ARG A 40 -19.85 1.97 -2.18
C ARG A 40 -20.75 1.13 -3.08
N ASN A 41 -22.04 1.35 -2.98
CA ASN A 41 -23.07 0.64 -3.75
C ASN A 41 -22.95 -0.90 -3.63
N GLY A 42 -22.65 -1.40 -2.43
CA GLY A 42 -22.51 -2.83 -2.17
C GLY A 42 -21.23 -3.48 -2.69
N LYS A 43 -20.23 -2.68 -3.09
CA LYS A 43 -18.90 -3.12 -3.51
C LYS A 43 -17.82 -2.47 -2.65
N LEU A 44 -16.70 -3.17 -2.47
CA LEU A 44 -15.54 -2.62 -1.77
C LEU A 44 -14.60 -1.92 -2.74
N TYR A 45 -14.18 -0.71 -2.39
CA TYR A 45 -13.18 0.07 -3.12
C TYR A 45 -11.97 0.36 -2.25
N THR A 46 -10.76 0.29 -2.82
CA THR A 46 -9.58 0.92 -2.27
C THR A 46 -9.53 2.37 -2.74
N LEU A 47 -9.24 3.29 -1.81
CA LEU A 47 -9.20 4.74 -2.08
C LEU A 47 -7.78 5.24 -2.39
N ILE A 48 -6.78 4.34 -2.32
CA ILE A 48 -5.36 4.69 -2.37
C ILE A 48 -4.59 3.99 -3.50
N TYR A 49 -5.28 3.45 -4.50
CA TYR A 49 -4.57 2.87 -5.66
C TYR A 49 -3.72 3.95 -6.34
N ALA A 50 -2.45 3.65 -6.62
CA ALA A 50 -1.45 4.58 -7.17
C ALA A 50 -1.23 5.89 -6.36
N SER A 51 -1.71 5.97 -5.12
CA SER A 51 -1.62 7.16 -4.28
C SER A 51 -0.44 7.04 -3.30
N CYS A 52 0.65 7.76 -3.60
CA CYS A 52 1.91 7.70 -2.88
C CYS A 52 2.10 8.90 -1.95
N SER A 53 2.39 8.66 -0.68
CA SER A 53 2.83 9.68 0.29
C SER A 53 4.33 9.95 0.19
N SER A 54 5.08 8.96 -0.31
CA SER A 54 6.53 9.03 -0.50
C SER A 54 6.99 8.04 -1.59
N ALA A 55 8.06 8.42 -2.31
CA ALA A 55 8.67 7.62 -3.36
C ALA A 55 10.14 8.03 -3.49
N TYR A 56 11.06 7.28 -2.84
CA TYR A 56 12.48 7.60 -2.78
C TYR A 56 13.37 6.35 -2.80
N PRO A 57 14.58 6.42 -3.38
CA PRO A 57 15.59 5.39 -3.19
C PRO A 57 16.13 5.41 -1.76
N ASP A 58 16.20 4.24 -1.13
CA ASP A 58 16.75 4.03 0.21
C ASP A 58 17.75 2.86 0.19
N PRO A 59 18.77 2.83 1.04
CA PRO A 59 19.52 1.61 1.32
C PRO A 59 18.60 0.50 1.82
N ILE A 60 18.83 -0.75 1.39
CA ILE A 60 18.01 -1.89 1.81
C ILE A 60 18.07 -2.09 3.33
N GLU A 61 19.16 -1.73 3.97
CA GLU A 61 19.35 -1.81 5.41
C GLU A 61 18.40 -0.89 6.20
N LYS A 62 17.88 0.17 5.57
CA LYS A 62 16.83 1.02 6.17
C LYS A 62 15.49 0.27 6.33
N LYS A 63 15.34 -0.88 5.68
CA LYS A 63 14.21 -1.81 5.85
C LYS A 63 14.52 -2.93 6.86
N PRO A 64 15.43 -2.75 7.79
CA PRO A 64 16.25 -3.69 8.60
C PRO A 64 16.58 -5.04 7.91
N LEU A 65 16.85 -5.02 6.61
CA LEU A 65 17.19 -6.21 5.84
C LEU A 65 18.69 -6.28 5.57
N PHE A 66 19.49 -6.62 6.60
CA PHE A 66 20.96 -6.60 6.54
C PHE A 66 21.56 -7.74 5.73
N HIS A 67 20.84 -8.83 5.51
CA HIS A 67 21.31 -10.03 4.81
C HIS A 67 20.61 -10.28 3.46
N PHE A 68 19.71 -9.41 3.08
CA PHE A 68 18.97 -9.49 1.82
C PHE A 68 19.49 -8.40 0.87
N TYR A 69 20.23 -8.79 -0.16
CA TYR A 69 20.89 -7.87 -1.11
C TYR A 69 21.69 -6.75 -0.42
N PRO A 70 22.64 -7.05 0.49
CA PRO A 70 23.30 -6.03 1.29
C PRO A 70 24.04 -5.01 0.42
N GLY A 71 23.91 -3.72 0.78
CA GLY A 71 24.50 -2.59 0.04
C GLY A 71 23.71 -2.13 -1.18
N SER A 72 22.58 -2.79 -1.51
CA SER A 72 21.74 -2.39 -2.64
C SER A 72 20.83 -1.21 -2.31
N LEU A 73 20.39 -0.49 -3.35
CA LEU A 73 19.33 0.51 -3.24
C LEU A 73 17.96 -0.10 -3.58
N VAL A 74 16.95 0.27 -2.82
CA VAL A 74 15.56 -0.12 -3.02
C VAL A 74 14.68 1.11 -3.19
N PHE A 75 13.85 1.14 -4.24
CA PHE A 75 12.89 2.22 -4.43
C PHE A 75 11.73 2.03 -3.47
N SER A 76 11.63 2.90 -2.48
CA SER A 76 10.69 2.81 -1.37
C SER A 76 9.44 3.62 -1.64
N LEU A 77 8.30 2.96 -1.63
CA LEU A 77 6.97 3.57 -1.82
C LEU A 77 6.15 3.47 -0.53
N GLY A 78 5.55 4.55 -0.14
CA GLY A 78 4.58 4.63 0.96
C GLY A 78 3.26 5.22 0.53
N THR A 79 2.22 4.94 1.28
CA THR A 79 0.89 5.52 1.10
C THR A 79 0.35 6.06 2.43
N VAL A 80 -0.96 6.21 2.58
CA VAL A 80 -1.61 6.65 3.81
C VAL A 80 -2.56 5.59 4.35
N GLY A 81 -2.90 5.71 5.63
CA GLY A 81 -3.73 4.74 6.35
C GLY A 81 -2.92 3.54 6.86
N CYS A 82 -3.49 2.80 7.78
CA CYS A 82 -2.89 1.59 8.35
C CYS A 82 -3.96 0.80 9.12
N ASN A 83 -3.91 -0.52 9.07
CA ASN A 83 -4.79 -1.38 9.87
C ASN A 83 -4.28 -1.62 11.29
N PHE A 84 -3.12 -1.06 11.66
CA PHE A 84 -2.58 -1.06 13.03
C PHE A 84 -2.69 0.32 13.68
N LYS A 85 -2.63 0.33 15.02
CA LYS A 85 -2.69 1.53 15.88
C LYS A 85 -1.52 1.53 16.87
N CYS A 86 -0.30 1.31 16.39
CA CYS A 86 0.89 1.20 17.22
C CYS A 86 1.16 2.51 17.97
N LEU A 87 1.31 2.44 19.29
CA LEU A 87 1.57 3.62 20.13
C LEU A 87 2.94 4.28 19.85
N HIS A 88 3.90 3.51 19.33
CA HIS A 88 5.24 3.93 18.97
C HIS A 88 5.43 4.11 17.46
N CYS A 89 4.38 4.36 16.71
CA CYS A 89 4.47 4.46 15.25
C CYS A 89 5.34 5.63 14.82
N GLN A 90 6.49 5.34 14.22
CA GLN A 90 7.40 6.35 13.68
C GLN A 90 6.74 7.17 12.55
N ASN A 91 5.87 6.53 11.78
CA ASN A 91 5.20 7.12 10.62
C ASN A 91 3.73 7.48 10.93
N TYR A 92 3.44 7.93 12.14
CA TYR A 92 2.07 8.24 12.60
C TYR A 92 1.35 9.22 11.65
N SER A 93 2.07 10.23 11.15
CA SER A 93 1.52 11.28 10.28
C SER A 93 0.93 10.78 8.95
N ILE A 94 1.39 9.64 8.46
CA ILE A 94 0.83 9.01 7.25
C ILE A 94 -0.03 7.79 7.58
N SER A 95 0.26 7.07 8.67
CA SER A 95 -0.45 5.83 9.01
C SER A 95 -1.84 6.08 9.61
N GLN A 96 -2.07 7.23 10.21
CA GLN A 96 -3.34 7.54 10.91
C GLN A 96 -4.13 8.68 10.25
N VAL A 97 -3.85 9.00 9.00
CA VAL A 97 -4.51 10.04 8.23
C VAL A 97 -5.39 9.42 7.13
N LYS A 98 -6.44 10.14 6.73
CA LYS A 98 -7.27 9.73 5.60
C LYS A 98 -6.66 10.21 4.27
N PRO A 99 -6.98 9.54 3.14
CA PRO A 99 -6.44 9.93 1.84
C PRO A 99 -6.74 11.39 1.44
N GLU A 100 -7.91 11.90 1.81
CA GLU A 100 -8.35 13.26 1.52
C GLU A 100 -7.64 14.34 2.36
N ASP A 101 -7.02 13.95 3.47
CA ASP A 101 -6.39 14.86 4.43
C ASP A 101 -4.85 14.94 4.26
N TYR A 102 -4.30 14.28 3.22
CA TYR A 102 -2.84 14.23 3.00
C TYR A 102 -2.51 14.45 1.51
N PRO A 103 -1.47 15.25 1.20
CA PRO A 103 -1.02 15.41 -0.18
C PRO A 103 -0.42 14.11 -0.71
N LEU A 104 -1.03 13.55 -1.76
CA LEU A 104 -0.61 12.31 -2.38
C LEU A 104 -0.22 12.54 -3.84
N ALA A 105 0.94 12.04 -4.23
CA ALA A 105 1.33 11.96 -5.62
C ALA A 105 0.67 10.72 -6.26
N GLU A 106 0.21 10.87 -7.50
CA GLU A 106 -0.22 9.72 -8.28
C GLU A 106 0.97 9.16 -9.04
N ILE A 107 1.32 7.89 -8.76
CA ILE A 107 2.41 7.16 -9.41
C ILE A 107 1.85 5.81 -9.87
N MET A 108 1.69 5.64 -11.18
CA MET A 108 1.18 4.39 -11.73
C MET A 108 2.19 3.25 -11.58
N PRO A 109 1.75 1.97 -11.58
CA PRO A 109 2.64 0.83 -11.37
C PRO A 109 3.82 0.74 -12.33
N ASP A 110 3.62 1.04 -13.60
CA ASP A 110 4.67 1.11 -14.63
C ASP A 110 5.67 2.24 -14.33
N GLU A 111 5.18 3.42 -14.03
CA GLU A 111 6.00 4.57 -13.65
C GLU A 111 6.85 4.30 -12.40
N ALA A 112 6.27 3.63 -11.39
CA ALA A 112 7.00 3.25 -10.18
C ALA A 112 8.18 2.32 -10.50
N VAL A 113 7.97 1.37 -11.42
CA VAL A 113 9.00 0.44 -11.87
C VAL A 113 10.06 1.15 -12.71
N GLU A 114 9.66 2.05 -13.63
CA GLU A 114 10.60 2.85 -14.43
C GLU A 114 11.51 3.69 -13.55
N ARG A 115 10.95 4.40 -12.57
CA ARG A 115 11.75 5.17 -11.60
C ARG A 115 12.69 4.29 -10.76
N ALA A 116 12.29 3.09 -10.41
CA ALA A 116 13.14 2.15 -9.70
C ALA A 116 14.33 1.68 -10.57
N LEU A 117 14.09 1.41 -11.84
CA LEU A 117 15.14 0.97 -12.79
C LEU A 117 16.24 2.01 -13.01
N GLU A 118 15.96 3.29 -12.77
CA GLU A 118 16.96 4.36 -12.94
C GLU A 118 18.09 4.29 -11.91
N CYS A 119 17.82 3.78 -10.69
CA CYS A 119 18.79 3.90 -9.59
C CYS A 119 18.72 2.80 -8.51
N CYS A 120 17.85 1.81 -8.66
CA CYS A 120 17.60 0.80 -7.61
C CYS A 120 17.63 -0.61 -8.17
N ASP A 121 17.90 -1.57 -7.29
CA ASP A 121 17.92 -3.01 -7.59
C ASP A 121 16.58 -3.68 -7.25
N GLY A 122 15.68 -2.96 -6.59
CA GLY A 122 14.38 -3.49 -6.18
C GLY A 122 13.37 -2.41 -5.80
N ILE A 123 12.16 -2.86 -5.44
CA ILE A 123 11.05 -2.02 -4.98
C ILE A 123 10.56 -2.52 -3.62
N ALA A 124 10.36 -1.59 -2.68
CA ALA A 124 9.77 -1.86 -1.38
C ALA A 124 8.48 -1.06 -1.18
N LEU A 125 7.42 -1.72 -0.75
CA LEU A 125 6.25 -1.06 -0.16
C LEU A 125 6.42 -1.03 1.35
N THR A 126 6.42 0.18 1.93
CA THR A 126 6.95 0.40 3.28
C THR A 126 6.34 1.65 3.93
N TYR A 127 6.85 2.03 5.11
CA TYR A 127 6.51 3.17 5.95
C TYR A 127 5.19 3.02 6.73
N ASN A 128 4.12 2.58 6.11
CA ASN A 128 2.89 2.11 6.74
C ASN A 128 2.66 0.63 6.39
N GLU A 129 1.58 0.03 6.85
CA GLU A 129 1.29 -1.40 6.57
C GLU A 129 0.91 -1.62 5.10
N PRO A 130 1.74 -2.25 4.28
CA PRO A 130 1.48 -2.36 2.84
C PRO A 130 0.37 -3.35 2.47
N THR A 131 -0.08 -4.22 3.37
CA THR A 131 -1.23 -5.11 3.14
C THR A 131 -2.46 -4.33 2.70
N ILE A 132 -2.72 -3.15 3.28
CA ILE A 132 -3.89 -2.35 2.92
C ILE A 132 -3.85 -1.80 1.50
N TRP A 133 -2.68 -1.86 0.86
CA TRP A 133 -2.40 -1.36 -0.50
C TRP A 133 -2.23 -2.49 -1.53
N TRP A 134 -2.81 -3.63 -1.24
CA TRP A 134 -2.63 -4.88 -1.98
C TRP A 134 -2.78 -4.75 -3.49
N GLU A 135 -3.82 -4.06 -3.97
CA GLU A 135 -4.13 -3.96 -5.40
C GLU A 135 -2.99 -3.28 -6.18
N TYR A 136 -2.43 -2.22 -5.59
CA TYR A 136 -1.29 -1.53 -6.16
C TYR A 136 0.00 -2.34 -6.02
N ALA A 137 0.21 -2.94 -4.85
CA ALA A 137 1.34 -3.81 -4.59
C ALA A 137 1.46 -4.95 -5.60
N TYR A 138 0.34 -5.62 -5.86
CA TYR A 138 0.29 -6.72 -6.81
C TYR A 138 0.68 -6.28 -8.22
N ASP A 139 0.12 -5.16 -8.69
CA ASP A 139 0.39 -4.65 -10.03
C ASP A 139 1.85 -4.18 -10.17
N VAL A 140 2.39 -3.44 -9.20
CA VAL A 140 3.81 -3.01 -9.17
C VAL A 140 4.75 -4.21 -9.15
N PHE A 141 4.53 -5.17 -8.24
CA PHE A 141 5.45 -6.30 -8.07
C PHE A 141 5.43 -7.25 -9.27
N LYS A 142 4.30 -7.38 -9.95
CA LYS A 142 4.21 -8.15 -11.17
C LYS A 142 5.15 -7.57 -12.25
N ILE A 143 5.08 -6.26 -12.49
CA ILE A 143 5.92 -5.58 -13.47
C ILE A 143 7.39 -5.58 -13.03
N ALA A 144 7.66 -5.32 -11.75
CA ALA A 144 9.01 -5.31 -11.19
C ALA A 144 9.73 -6.67 -11.40
N LYS A 145 9.02 -7.78 -11.18
CA LYS A 145 9.57 -9.12 -11.42
C LYS A 145 9.90 -9.40 -12.89
N GLU A 146 9.07 -8.92 -13.82
CA GLU A 146 9.34 -9.02 -15.27
C GLU A 146 10.59 -8.23 -15.67
N LYS A 147 10.99 -7.24 -14.87
CA LYS A 147 12.18 -6.39 -15.04
C LYS A 147 13.37 -6.82 -14.16
N ASN A 148 13.30 -7.98 -13.50
CA ASN A 148 14.33 -8.52 -12.61
C ASN A 148 14.65 -7.65 -11.38
N LEU A 149 13.75 -6.77 -10.97
CA LEU A 149 13.85 -6.08 -9.69
C LEU A 149 13.38 -7.01 -8.55
N TYR A 150 14.11 -7.03 -7.44
CA TYR A 150 13.59 -7.71 -6.24
C TYR A 150 12.45 -6.89 -5.61
N THR A 151 11.57 -7.56 -4.87
CA THR A 151 10.37 -6.94 -4.28
C THR A 151 10.33 -7.20 -2.78
N VAL A 152 9.99 -6.16 -2.02
CA VAL A 152 9.94 -6.20 -0.54
C VAL A 152 8.61 -5.67 -0.04
N PHE A 153 8.02 -6.41 0.88
CA PHE A 153 6.81 -6.05 1.62
C PHE A 153 7.20 -5.86 3.09
N VAL A 154 7.25 -4.64 3.59
CA VAL A 154 7.78 -4.30 4.92
C VAL A 154 6.67 -4.16 5.94
#